data_265d394dec4f63d0273e23541d8b6694
#
_entry.id   265d394dec4f63d0273e23541d8b6694
#
_cell.length_a   1.000
_cell.length_b   1.000
_cell.length_c   1.000
_cell.angle_alpha   90.00
_cell.angle_beta   90.00
_cell.angle_gamma   90.00
#
_symmetry.space_group_name_H-M   'P 1'
#
loop_
_entity.id
_entity.type
_entity.pdbx_description
1 polymer ?
#
loop_
_entity_poly.entity_id
_entity_poly.type
_entity_poly.pdbx_seq_one_letter_code
_entity_poly.pdbx_strand_id
1 'polypeptide(L)'
;MAIASTDLPPAVQGPELAQLQREGRDVRLIDVRSPAEYASVHIPGSYNVPLDQFGEHRAELRALDAPIVLVCRSGNRARQAEALLKEVGASRLHILDGGVTAWEQARLPVNRGRSVWSLERQVRGIAGALVLLGTLGSLLVWQPLIYLSMFVGAGLLFAALTDSCMMGMLLMKLPFNCTVSCDVKQVVGQLTGAPASA
;
A
#
# COMPACT_ATOMS: atom_id res chain seq x y z
N MET A 1 26.11 -12.95 -20.29
CA MET A 1 25.33 -14.19 -20.41
C MET A 1 23.87 -13.76 -20.43
N ALA A 2 23.26 -13.68 -21.63
CA ALA A 2 21.88 -13.19 -21.79
C ALA A 2 20.92 -14.26 -21.25
N ILE A 3 20.18 -13.94 -20.20
CA ILE A 3 19.13 -14.80 -19.66
C ILE A 3 18.01 -14.84 -20.70
N ALA A 4 17.80 -16.02 -21.27
CA ALA A 4 16.70 -16.26 -22.23
C ALA A 4 15.36 -15.90 -21.57
N SER A 5 14.45 -15.31 -22.30
CA SER A 5 13.25 -14.57 -21.88
C SER A 5 12.15 -15.39 -21.16
N THR A 6 12.44 -16.58 -20.65
CA THR A 6 11.39 -17.49 -20.17
C THR A 6 11.59 -18.00 -18.74
N ASP A 7 12.75 -17.80 -18.12
CA ASP A 7 13.08 -18.45 -16.84
C ASP A 7 13.68 -17.45 -15.83
N LEU A 8 12.81 -16.58 -15.29
CA LEU A 8 13.20 -15.79 -14.13
C LEU A 8 13.21 -16.69 -12.88
N PRO A 9 14.18 -16.51 -11.96
CA PRO A 9 14.18 -17.24 -10.70
C PRO A 9 12.93 -16.91 -9.86
N PRO A 10 12.48 -17.80 -8.98
CA PRO A 10 11.33 -17.52 -8.10
C PRO A 10 11.49 -16.24 -7.25
N ALA A 11 12.72 -15.92 -6.88
CA ALA A 11 13.08 -14.66 -6.22
C ALA A 11 14.08 -13.90 -7.10
N VAL A 12 13.70 -12.68 -7.50
CA VAL A 12 14.46 -11.80 -8.40
C VAL A 12 15.14 -10.71 -7.57
N GLN A 13 16.43 -10.47 -7.83
CA GLN A 13 17.18 -9.41 -7.16
C GLN A 13 16.86 -8.02 -7.78
N GLY A 14 16.90 -6.97 -6.97
CA GLY A 14 16.60 -5.59 -7.42
C GLY A 14 17.43 -5.16 -8.64
N PRO A 15 18.77 -5.30 -8.66
CA PRO A 15 19.58 -4.92 -9.81
C PRO A 15 19.25 -5.71 -11.10
N GLU A 16 18.93 -6.99 -10.97
CA GLU A 16 18.54 -7.85 -12.10
C GLU A 16 17.20 -7.39 -12.68
N LEU A 17 16.21 -7.13 -11.83
CA LEU A 17 14.91 -6.61 -12.26
C LEU A 17 15.04 -5.23 -12.93
N ALA A 18 15.88 -4.34 -12.38
CA ALA A 18 16.15 -3.04 -12.97
C ALA A 18 16.83 -3.14 -14.35
N GLN A 19 17.63 -4.16 -14.57
CA GLN A 19 18.23 -4.44 -15.88
C GLN A 19 17.15 -4.91 -16.87
N LEU A 20 16.29 -5.84 -16.50
CA LEU A 20 15.17 -6.31 -17.32
C LEU A 20 14.26 -5.16 -17.75
N GLN A 21 13.95 -4.23 -16.84
CA GLN A 21 13.16 -3.03 -17.17
C GLN A 21 13.87 -2.13 -18.21
N ARG A 22 15.19 -1.92 -18.05
CA ARG A 22 15.99 -1.13 -19.01
C ARG A 22 16.08 -1.77 -20.39
N GLU A 23 16.09 -3.10 -20.44
CA GLU A 23 16.09 -3.88 -21.68
C GLU A 23 14.70 -3.92 -22.36
N GLY A 24 13.68 -3.30 -21.75
CA GLY A 24 12.31 -3.28 -22.28
C GLY A 24 11.62 -4.65 -22.25
N ARG A 25 12.03 -5.54 -21.34
CA ARG A 25 11.38 -6.84 -21.17
C ARG A 25 9.97 -6.65 -20.62
N ASP A 26 9.00 -7.36 -21.16
CA ASP A 26 7.62 -7.31 -20.70
C ASP A 26 7.47 -8.11 -19.40
N VAL A 27 7.74 -7.43 -18.28
CA VAL A 27 7.59 -7.95 -16.91
C VAL A 27 6.59 -7.05 -16.18
N ARG A 28 5.56 -7.64 -15.60
CA ARG A 28 4.53 -6.91 -14.86
C ARG A 28 4.90 -6.84 -13.37
N LEU A 29 5.17 -5.63 -12.90
CA LEU A 29 5.46 -5.39 -11.48
C LEU A 29 4.16 -5.06 -10.75
N ILE A 30 3.79 -5.88 -9.77
CA ILE A 30 2.58 -5.69 -8.96
C ILE A 30 2.98 -5.43 -7.52
N ASP A 31 2.74 -4.21 -7.04
CA ASP A 31 2.99 -3.79 -5.66
C ASP A 31 1.75 -4.09 -4.80
N VAL A 32 1.89 -5.03 -3.86
CA VAL A 32 0.80 -5.48 -2.97
C VAL A 32 0.74 -4.73 -1.65
N ARG A 33 1.41 -3.59 -1.55
CA ARG A 33 1.35 -2.71 -0.39
C ARG A 33 0.08 -1.86 -0.41
N SER A 34 -0.18 -1.19 0.72
CA SER A 34 -1.28 -0.23 0.79
C SER A 34 -1.09 0.93 -0.20
N PRO A 35 -2.19 1.57 -0.67
CA PRO A 35 -2.11 2.73 -1.56
C PRO A 35 -1.27 3.87 -0.99
N ALA A 36 -1.30 4.08 0.32
CA ALA A 36 -0.50 5.11 0.99
C ALA A 36 1.02 4.80 0.95
N GLU A 37 1.41 3.53 1.13
CA GLU A 37 2.81 3.11 1.00
C GLU A 37 3.28 3.27 -0.46
N TYR A 38 2.45 2.86 -1.42
CA TYR A 38 2.74 2.99 -2.84
C TYR A 38 2.86 4.45 -3.28
N ALA A 39 1.91 5.30 -2.86
CA ALA A 39 1.94 6.73 -3.17
C ALA A 39 3.16 7.44 -2.57
N SER A 40 3.68 6.99 -1.43
CA SER A 40 4.86 7.59 -0.80
C SER A 40 6.15 7.26 -1.56
N VAL A 41 6.33 6.01 -1.95
CA VAL A 41 7.48 5.52 -2.71
C VAL A 41 7.12 4.23 -3.44
N HIS A 42 7.42 4.13 -4.74
CA HIS A 42 7.21 2.92 -5.52
C HIS A 42 8.24 2.78 -6.64
N ILE A 43 8.39 1.56 -7.14
CA ILE A 43 9.26 1.25 -8.28
C ILE A 43 8.60 1.78 -9.57
N PRO A 44 9.32 2.51 -10.43
CA PRO A 44 8.80 2.97 -11.71
C PRO A 44 8.23 1.81 -12.54
N GLY A 45 7.05 2.01 -13.13
CA GLY A 45 6.37 1.00 -13.94
C GLY A 45 5.69 -0.10 -13.14
N SER A 46 5.61 0.00 -11.80
CA SER A 46 4.82 -0.90 -10.98
C SER A 46 3.36 -0.45 -10.89
N TYR A 47 2.47 -1.42 -10.69
CA TYR A 47 1.02 -1.23 -10.51
C TYR A 47 0.63 -1.61 -9.08
N ASN A 48 -0.19 -0.80 -8.44
CA ASN A 48 -0.62 -1.09 -7.07
C ASN A 48 -1.91 -1.90 -7.05
N VAL A 49 -1.83 -3.11 -6.51
CA VAL A 49 -2.97 -3.98 -6.22
C VAL A 49 -2.84 -4.44 -4.76
N PRO A 50 -3.46 -3.73 -3.80
CA PRO A 50 -3.32 -4.03 -2.38
C PRO A 50 -3.75 -5.46 -2.04
N LEU A 51 -3.03 -6.09 -1.08
CA LEU A 51 -3.22 -7.50 -0.73
C LEU A 51 -4.65 -7.81 -0.25
N ASP A 52 -5.31 -6.88 0.43
CA ASP A 52 -6.70 -6.99 0.89
C ASP A 52 -7.72 -7.08 -0.25
N GLN A 53 -7.43 -6.44 -1.40
CA GLN A 53 -8.26 -6.46 -2.60
C GLN A 53 -7.77 -7.50 -3.64
N PHE A 54 -6.59 -8.07 -3.42
CA PHE A 54 -5.91 -8.96 -4.36
C PHE A 54 -6.74 -10.22 -4.67
N GLY A 55 -7.46 -10.74 -3.66
CA GLY A 55 -8.30 -11.91 -3.79
C GLY A 55 -9.45 -11.76 -4.81
N GLU A 56 -9.98 -10.55 -4.97
CA GLU A 56 -11.08 -10.26 -5.89
C GLU A 56 -10.61 -10.26 -7.36
N HIS A 57 -9.35 -9.90 -7.61
CA HIS A 57 -8.77 -9.73 -8.94
C HIS A 57 -7.85 -10.88 -9.40
N ARG A 58 -7.74 -11.96 -8.60
CA ARG A 58 -6.82 -13.06 -8.90
C ARG A 58 -7.07 -13.76 -10.24
N ALA A 59 -8.33 -13.84 -10.67
CA ALA A 59 -8.68 -14.46 -11.97
C ALA A 59 -8.20 -13.61 -13.16
N GLU A 60 -8.31 -12.29 -13.04
CA GLU A 60 -7.86 -11.33 -14.05
C GLU A 60 -6.32 -11.30 -14.11
N LEU A 61 -5.66 -11.31 -12.93
CA LEU A 61 -4.21 -11.35 -12.84
C LEU A 61 -3.61 -12.65 -13.36
N ARG A 62 -4.32 -13.79 -13.20
CA ARG A 62 -3.94 -15.07 -13.80
C ARG A 62 -3.91 -15.02 -15.33
N ALA A 63 -4.80 -14.22 -15.94
CA ALA A 63 -4.92 -14.12 -17.40
C ALA A 63 -3.76 -13.34 -18.06
N LEU A 64 -2.83 -12.79 -17.26
CA LEU A 64 -1.66 -12.08 -17.78
C LEU A 64 -0.67 -13.07 -18.40
N ASP A 65 -0.34 -12.84 -19.67
CA ASP A 65 0.65 -13.66 -20.39
C ASP A 65 2.10 -13.35 -20.01
N ALA A 66 2.36 -12.18 -19.43
CA ALA A 66 3.70 -11.74 -19.02
C ALA A 66 4.08 -12.29 -17.63
N PRO A 67 5.38 -12.49 -17.35
CA PRO A 67 5.86 -12.79 -16.02
C PRO A 67 5.45 -11.72 -15.01
N ILE A 68 4.96 -12.13 -13.85
CA ILE A 68 4.52 -11.24 -12.77
C ILE A 68 5.59 -11.22 -11.68
N VAL A 69 6.11 -10.05 -11.35
CA VAL A 69 6.97 -9.84 -10.18
C VAL A 69 6.17 -9.14 -9.09
N LEU A 70 5.95 -9.86 -7.99
CA LEU A 70 5.24 -9.35 -6.82
C LEU A 70 6.19 -8.55 -5.94
N VAL A 71 5.78 -7.33 -5.61
CA VAL A 71 6.55 -6.37 -4.83
C VAL A 71 5.83 -6.06 -3.54
N CYS A 72 6.54 -6.08 -2.41
CA CYS A 72 6.04 -5.50 -1.17
C CYS A 72 7.19 -4.84 -0.40
N ARG A 73 7.05 -4.53 0.86
CA ARG A 73 8.11 -3.87 1.64
C ARG A 73 9.35 -4.76 1.81
N SER A 74 9.17 -6.04 2.20
CA SER A 74 10.26 -6.96 2.58
C SER A 74 10.11 -8.40 2.06
N GLY A 75 9.10 -8.68 1.20
CA GLY A 75 8.82 -10.00 0.64
C GLY A 75 7.66 -10.77 1.31
N ASN A 76 7.28 -10.49 2.55
CA ASN A 76 6.26 -11.29 3.28
C ASN A 76 4.87 -11.23 2.64
N ARG A 77 4.35 -10.03 2.35
CA ARG A 77 3.04 -9.85 1.69
C ARG A 77 3.06 -10.39 0.24
N ALA A 78 4.20 -10.27 -0.43
CA ALA A 78 4.37 -10.81 -1.79
C ALA A 78 4.24 -12.34 -1.82
N ARG A 79 4.76 -13.06 -0.80
CA ARG A 79 4.57 -14.51 -0.66
C ARG A 79 3.10 -14.90 -0.44
N GLN A 80 2.34 -14.10 0.31
CA GLN A 80 0.90 -14.33 0.49
C GLN A 80 0.14 -14.12 -0.83
N ALA A 81 0.45 -13.07 -1.57
CA ALA A 81 -0.12 -12.82 -2.89
C ALA A 81 0.24 -13.92 -3.91
N GLU A 82 1.48 -14.40 -3.86
CA GLU A 82 1.94 -15.54 -4.68
C GLU A 82 1.11 -16.79 -4.41
N ALA A 83 0.87 -17.12 -3.13
CA ALA A 83 0.04 -18.26 -2.76
C ALA A 83 -1.38 -18.15 -3.34
N LEU A 84 -2.01 -16.97 -3.23
CA LEU A 84 -3.35 -16.73 -3.79
C LEU A 84 -3.40 -16.88 -5.32
N LEU A 85 -2.35 -16.48 -6.04
CA LEU A 85 -2.28 -16.66 -7.50
C LEU A 85 -2.00 -18.11 -7.89
N LYS A 86 -1.20 -18.83 -7.12
CA LYS A 86 -0.96 -20.28 -7.34
C LYS A 86 -2.22 -21.09 -7.19
N GLU A 87 -3.12 -20.73 -6.25
CA GLU A 87 -4.43 -21.39 -6.08
C GLU A 87 -5.29 -21.34 -7.36
N VAL A 88 -5.19 -20.27 -8.14
CA VAL A 88 -5.91 -20.13 -9.39
C VAL A 88 -5.12 -20.59 -10.62
N GLY A 89 -3.93 -21.19 -10.42
CA GLY A 89 -3.12 -21.80 -11.48
C GLY A 89 -2.26 -20.81 -12.27
N ALA A 90 -1.88 -19.67 -11.70
CA ALA A 90 -0.87 -18.80 -12.30
C ALA A 90 0.54 -19.45 -12.16
N SER A 91 1.33 -19.43 -13.23
CA SER A 91 2.59 -20.18 -13.30
C SER A 91 3.87 -19.33 -13.33
N ARG A 92 3.82 -18.14 -13.91
CA ARG A 92 5.00 -17.26 -14.07
C ARG A 92 5.04 -16.19 -12.98
N LEU A 93 5.20 -16.64 -11.73
CA LEU A 93 5.18 -15.79 -10.55
C LEU A 93 6.57 -15.69 -9.94
N HIS A 94 7.00 -14.48 -9.67
CA HIS A 94 8.29 -14.15 -9.08
C HIS A 94 8.10 -13.15 -7.96
N ILE A 95 9.02 -13.11 -7.00
CA ILE A 95 9.00 -12.18 -5.88
C ILE A 95 10.25 -11.31 -5.94
N LEU A 96 10.11 -10.01 -5.74
CA LEU A 96 11.26 -9.12 -5.53
C LEU A 96 11.87 -9.41 -4.17
N ASP A 97 13.10 -9.95 -4.16
CA ASP A 97 13.79 -10.27 -2.93
C ASP A 97 14.11 -9.01 -2.12
N GLY A 98 13.82 -9.06 -0.79
CA GLY A 98 13.94 -7.91 0.10
C GLY A 98 12.99 -6.75 -0.21
N GLY A 99 12.18 -6.84 -1.26
CA GLY A 99 11.13 -5.88 -1.62
C GLY A 99 11.66 -4.47 -1.90
N VAL A 100 10.80 -3.45 -1.71
CA VAL A 100 11.15 -2.04 -1.94
C VAL A 100 12.28 -1.59 -1.01
N THR A 101 12.43 -2.18 0.16
CA THR A 101 13.52 -1.84 1.09
C THR A 101 14.89 -2.18 0.50
N ALA A 102 15.06 -3.39 -0.05
CA ALA A 102 16.31 -3.79 -0.71
C ALA A 102 16.55 -3.00 -2.01
N TRP A 103 15.48 -2.68 -2.74
CA TRP A 103 15.52 -1.84 -3.94
C TRP A 103 16.09 -0.45 -3.64
N GLU A 104 15.61 0.21 -2.56
CA GLU A 104 16.12 1.51 -2.11
C GLU A 104 17.55 1.43 -1.59
N GLN A 105 17.91 0.36 -0.85
CA GLN A 105 19.28 0.13 -0.39
C GLN A 105 20.26 -0.02 -1.56
N ALA A 106 19.83 -0.65 -2.63
CA ALA A 106 20.61 -0.75 -3.88
C ALA A 106 20.64 0.56 -4.68
N ARG A 107 20.04 1.65 -4.17
CA ARG A 107 19.97 2.99 -4.81
C ARG A 107 19.38 2.96 -6.22
N LEU A 108 18.46 2.05 -6.48
CA LEU A 108 17.76 1.94 -7.75
C LEU A 108 16.67 3.02 -7.86
N PRO A 109 16.24 3.37 -9.08
CA PRO A 109 15.25 4.43 -9.31
C PRO A 109 13.94 4.14 -8.59
N VAL A 110 13.39 5.15 -7.91
CA VAL A 110 12.06 5.11 -7.28
C VAL A 110 11.29 6.39 -7.60
N ASN A 111 10.00 6.26 -7.77
CA ASN A 111 9.09 7.39 -7.79
C ASN A 111 8.72 7.72 -6.33
N ARG A 112 8.96 8.97 -5.93
CA ARG A 112 8.59 9.47 -4.60
C ARG A 112 7.44 10.46 -4.73
N GLY A 113 6.32 10.14 -4.09
CA GLY A 113 5.19 11.03 -3.98
C GLY A 113 5.17 11.79 -2.65
N ARG A 114 4.09 12.50 -2.37
CA ARG A 114 3.89 13.13 -1.07
C ARG A 114 3.70 12.04 -0.01
N SER A 115 4.60 12.00 0.96
CA SER A 115 4.42 11.20 2.17
C SER A 115 3.26 11.79 2.97
N VAL A 116 2.09 11.18 2.90
CA VAL A 116 0.96 11.52 3.77
C VAL A 116 1.09 10.68 5.04
N TRP A 117 0.94 11.32 6.19
CA TRP A 117 0.91 10.58 7.45
C TRP A 117 -0.21 9.55 7.42
N SER A 118 0.06 8.33 7.89
CA SER A 118 -0.99 7.31 7.99
C SER A 118 -2.16 7.85 8.80
N LEU A 119 -3.38 7.49 8.41
CA LEU A 119 -4.61 7.92 9.07
C LEU A 119 -4.54 7.67 10.58
N GLU A 120 -4.02 6.52 10.99
CA GLU A 120 -3.82 6.14 12.38
C GLU A 120 -2.90 7.11 13.13
N ARG A 121 -1.83 7.58 12.50
CA ARG A 121 -0.92 8.58 13.08
C ARG A 121 -1.59 9.94 13.20
N GLN A 122 -2.40 10.32 12.22
CA GLN A 122 -3.18 11.57 12.26
C GLN A 122 -4.20 11.53 13.40
N VAL A 123 -4.97 10.45 13.52
CA VAL A 123 -5.95 10.25 14.59
C VAL A 123 -5.29 10.33 15.96
N ARG A 124 -4.19 9.61 16.18
CA ARG A 124 -3.45 9.64 17.45
C ARG A 124 -2.90 11.04 17.75
N GLY A 125 -2.38 11.75 16.75
CA GLY A 125 -1.87 13.10 16.91
C GLY A 125 -2.96 14.10 17.30
N ILE A 126 -4.09 14.09 16.61
CA ILE A 126 -5.23 14.98 16.88
C ILE A 126 -5.84 14.67 18.24
N ALA A 127 -6.11 13.41 18.54
CA ALA A 127 -6.69 13.01 19.82
C ALA A 127 -5.77 13.37 20.99
N GLY A 128 -4.47 13.09 20.88
CA GLY A 128 -3.47 13.47 21.88
C GLY A 128 -3.39 14.99 22.09
N ALA A 129 -3.42 15.77 21.01
CA ALA A 129 -3.43 17.24 21.08
C ALA A 129 -4.67 17.77 21.78
N LEU A 130 -5.86 17.23 21.48
CA LEU A 130 -7.12 17.66 22.12
C LEU A 130 -7.12 17.34 23.61
N VAL A 131 -6.63 16.17 24.01
CA VAL A 131 -6.50 15.80 25.44
C VAL A 131 -5.51 16.73 26.15
N LEU A 132 -4.36 16.98 25.54
CA LEU A 132 -3.34 17.86 26.12
C LEU A 132 -3.85 19.29 26.28
N LEU A 133 -4.44 19.86 25.22
CA LEU A 133 -4.98 21.21 25.24
C LEU A 133 -6.17 21.35 26.20
N GLY A 134 -7.06 20.36 26.25
CA GLY A 134 -8.17 20.36 27.19
C GLY A 134 -7.72 20.29 28.65
N THR A 135 -6.69 19.49 28.94
CA THR A 135 -6.12 19.37 30.30
C THR A 135 -5.37 20.62 30.73
N LEU A 136 -4.45 21.12 29.88
CA LEU A 136 -3.70 22.34 30.18
C LEU A 136 -4.62 23.58 30.24
N GLY A 137 -5.58 23.67 29.32
CA GLY A 137 -6.56 24.76 29.32
C GLY A 137 -7.45 24.75 30.57
N SER A 138 -7.81 23.55 31.07
CA SER A 138 -8.55 23.42 32.34
C SER A 138 -7.75 23.92 33.53
N LEU A 139 -6.43 23.67 33.56
CA LEU A 139 -5.55 24.12 34.67
C LEU A 139 -5.24 25.60 34.60
N LEU A 140 -5.09 26.20 33.42
CA LEU A 140 -4.56 27.54 33.22
C LEU A 140 -5.64 28.59 32.95
N VAL A 141 -6.76 28.24 32.35
CA VAL A 141 -7.73 29.19 31.81
C VAL A 141 -9.13 28.97 32.37
N TRP A 142 -9.69 27.79 32.21
CA TRP A 142 -11.09 27.53 32.54
C TRP A 142 -11.35 26.05 32.84
N GLN A 143 -11.68 25.75 34.09
CA GLN A 143 -11.90 24.39 34.61
C GLN A 143 -12.81 23.49 33.73
N PRO A 144 -13.93 23.96 33.15
CA PRO A 144 -14.78 23.11 32.32
C PRO A 144 -14.11 22.47 31.10
N LEU A 145 -12.95 22.95 30.65
CA LEU A 145 -12.20 22.34 29.53
C LEU A 145 -11.76 20.89 29.82
N ILE A 146 -11.74 20.47 31.08
CA ILE A 146 -11.45 19.06 31.45
C ILE A 146 -12.48 18.09 30.83
N TYR A 147 -13.74 18.50 30.66
CA TYR A 147 -14.77 17.66 30.04
C TYR A 147 -14.46 17.33 28.57
N LEU A 148 -13.74 18.23 27.87
CA LEU A 148 -13.26 17.93 26.51
C LEU A 148 -12.27 16.76 26.52
N SER A 149 -11.31 16.78 27.44
CA SER A 149 -10.33 15.69 27.60
C SER A 149 -11.01 14.38 27.96
N MET A 150 -11.98 14.43 28.88
CA MET A 150 -12.76 13.26 29.27
C MET A 150 -13.56 12.69 28.09
N PHE A 151 -14.23 13.53 27.31
CA PHE A 151 -14.99 13.12 26.15
C PHE A 151 -14.13 12.44 25.08
N VAL A 152 -12.96 13.03 24.76
CA VAL A 152 -12.01 12.46 23.81
C VAL A 152 -11.45 11.14 24.32
N GLY A 153 -11.09 11.06 25.62
CA GLY A 153 -10.58 9.85 26.25
C GLY A 153 -11.62 8.71 26.24
N ALA A 154 -12.87 9.01 26.57
CA ALA A 154 -13.97 8.05 26.53
C ALA A 154 -14.24 7.56 25.09
N GLY A 155 -14.16 8.46 24.10
CA GLY A 155 -14.29 8.11 22.67
C GLY A 155 -13.18 7.20 22.17
N LEU A 156 -11.94 7.40 22.63
CA LEU A 156 -10.81 6.52 22.31
C LEU A 156 -10.97 5.13 22.93
N LEU A 157 -11.44 5.08 24.19
CA LEU A 157 -11.72 3.81 24.85
C LEU A 157 -12.84 3.04 24.14
N PHE A 158 -13.92 3.73 23.78
CA PHE A 158 -15.02 3.14 23.01
C PHE A 158 -14.53 2.61 21.66
N ALA A 159 -13.72 3.39 20.93
CA ALA A 159 -13.14 2.98 19.65
C ALA A 159 -12.25 1.73 19.78
N ALA A 160 -11.50 1.61 20.88
CA ALA A 160 -10.67 0.43 21.15
C ALA A 160 -11.49 -0.84 21.45
N LEU A 161 -12.68 -0.68 22.06
CA LEU A 161 -13.55 -1.81 22.39
C LEU A 161 -14.43 -2.28 21.23
N THR A 162 -14.74 -1.38 20.29
CA THR A 162 -15.70 -1.64 19.20
C THR A 162 -15.05 -1.75 17.82
N ASP A 163 -13.72 -1.58 17.71
CA ASP A 163 -12.98 -1.44 16.45
C ASP A 163 -13.56 -0.35 15.51
N SER A 164 -14.34 0.58 16.07
CA SER A 164 -15.06 1.63 15.34
C SER A 164 -14.52 3.02 15.69
N CYS A 165 -13.71 3.61 14.81
CA CYS A 165 -13.15 4.93 15.02
C CYS A 165 -13.93 6.00 14.24
N MET A 166 -14.84 6.73 14.92
CA MET A 166 -15.64 7.80 14.31
C MET A 166 -14.75 8.96 13.81
N MET A 167 -13.67 9.28 14.51
CA MET A 167 -12.68 10.29 14.09
C MET A 167 -11.94 9.85 12.82
N GLY A 168 -11.62 8.56 12.68
CA GLY A 168 -11.03 7.99 11.47
C GLY A 168 -11.97 8.15 10.26
N MET A 169 -13.25 7.84 10.43
CA MET A 169 -14.26 8.02 9.38
C MET A 169 -14.43 9.49 8.97
N LEU A 170 -14.36 10.42 9.92
CA LEU A 170 -14.43 11.85 9.63
C LEU A 170 -13.19 12.34 8.88
N LEU A 171 -12.00 11.91 9.29
CA LEU A 171 -10.73 12.25 8.65
C LEU A 171 -10.62 11.68 7.23
N MET A 172 -11.23 10.52 6.95
CA MET A 172 -11.27 9.96 5.59
C MET A 172 -12.06 10.83 4.60
N LYS A 173 -13.03 11.63 5.08
CA LYS A 173 -13.80 12.55 4.22
C LYS A 173 -13.05 13.83 3.86
N LEU A 174 -11.89 14.10 4.45
CA LEU A 174 -11.11 15.29 4.15
C LEU A 174 -10.37 15.13 2.81
N PRO A 175 -10.30 16.19 1.98
CA PRO A 175 -9.77 16.11 0.61
C PRO A 175 -8.29 15.71 0.52
N PHE A 176 -7.52 15.88 1.59
CA PHE A 176 -6.11 15.46 1.66
C PHE A 176 -5.92 14.00 2.15
N ASN A 177 -6.98 13.39 2.69
CA ASN A 177 -7.02 11.97 3.06
C ASN A 177 -7.83 11.13 2.06
N CYS A 178 -8.53 11.77 1.13
CA CYS A 178 -9.02 11.13 -0.07
C CYS A 178 -7.77 10.70 -0.87
N THR A 179 -7.08 9.66 -0.40
CA THR A 179 -6.13 8.96 -1.22
C THR A 179 -6.89 8.59 -2.47
N VAL A 180 -6.29 8.90 -3.61
CA VAL A 180 -6.70 8.35 -4.90
C VAL A 180 -7.02 6.89 -4.61
N SER A 181 -8.30 6.55 -4.57
CA SER A 181 -8.72 5.17 -4.71
C SER A 181 -8.15 4.82 -6.07
N CYS A 182 -6.98 4.19 -6.08
CA CYS A 182 -6.56 3.49 -7.27
C CYS A 182 -7.74 2.59 -7.55
N ASP A 183 -8.51 2.91 -8.57
CA ASP A 183 -9.56 2.02 -9.03
C ASP A 183 -8.79 0.78 -9.49
N VAL A 184 -8.70 -0.20 -8.59
CA VAL A 184 -7.94 -1.42 -8.84
C VAL A 184 -8.46 -2.07 -10.12
N LYS A 185 -9.75 -1.90 -10.42
CA LYS A 185 -10.34 -2.32 -11.70
C LYS A 185 -9.70 -1.61 -12.89
N GLN A 186 -9.46 -0.31 -12.78
CA GLN A 186 -8.80 0.47 -13.83
C GLN A 186 -7.32 0.05 -13.98
N VAL A 187 -6.64 -0.19 -12.86
CA VAL A 187 -5.25 -0.67 -12.86
C VAL A 187 -5.15 -2.06 -13.47
N VAL A 188 -6.04 -2.97 -13.08
CA VAL A 188 -6.09 -4.34 -13.65
C VAL A 188 -6.51 -4.28 -15.12
N GLY A 189 -7.45 -3.41 -15.50
CA GLY A 189 -7.78 -3.15 -16.91
C GLY A 189 -6.60 -2.68 -17.74
N GLN A 190 -5.76 -1.80 -17.22
CA GLN A 190 -4.51 -1.39 -17.87
C GLN A 190 -3.48 -2.53 -17.98
N LEU A 191 -3.42 -3.41 -16.97
CA LEU A 191 -2.55 -4.58 -16.98
C LEU A 191 -2.98 -5.61 -18.03
N THR A 192 -4.30 -5.82 -18.19
CA THR A 192 -4.87 -6.81 -19.12
C THR A 192 -5.11 -6.27 -20.53
N GLY A 193 -4.88 -4.97 -20.76
CA GLY A 193 -5.16 -4.34 -22.06
C GLY A 193 -6.66 -4.22 -22.37
N ALA A 194 -7.54 -4.46 -21.40
CA ALA A 194 -8.98 -4.28 -21.57
C ALA A 194 -9.35 -2.79 -21.46
N PRO A 195 -10.18 -2.23 -22.38
CA PRO A 195 -10.62 -0.85 -22.25
C PRO A 195 -11.42 -0.69 -20.96
N ALA A 196 -11.12 0.38 -20.20
CA ALA A 196 -11.90 0.75 -19.03
C ALA A 196 -13.37 0.90 -19.43
N SER A 197 -14.22 0.02 -18.95
CA SER A 197 -15.67 0.15 -19.12
C SER A 197 -16.12 1.40 -18.35
N ALA A 198 -16.72 2.34 -19.07
CA ALA A 198 -17.29 3.58 -18.59
C ALA A 198 -18.37 3.37 -17.54
#